data_b43bac273e138a3bd8088d7b2f67bef1
#
_entry.id   b43bac273e138a3bd8088d7b2f67bef1
#
_cell.length_a   1.000
_cell.length_b   1.000
_cell.length_c   1.000
_cell.angle_alpha   90.00
_cell.angle_beta   90.00
_cell.angle_gamma   90.00
#
_symmetry.space_group_name_H-M   'P 1'
#
loop_
_entity.id
_entity.type
_entity.pdbx_description
1 polymer ?
#
loop_
_entity_poly.entity_id
_entity_poly.type
_entity_poly.pdbx_seq_one_letter_code
_entity_poly.pdbx_strand_id
1 'polypeptide(L)'
;MAAYDAIVVGGGPGGSTAAWRLALVGLRPLVLDAAVFPRVKICAGWVTPAALADLEVDPDKYPLTIQPFDACVLEFEGKRRTTGWRRPASYGIIRREFDLYLLERAAAAGADVRWGIRVTGVSQGPDAARVETERGAFEARVVIGAGGHRCPVARALGEISEREEVVVAQESETRLPAEWVERLQPFMRAPELYVEPDLRGYGWYFPKEDWVNIGIGCTGGADGSLPRRREALVAALRASGRLPADLVIEPFKGHSYVVRRQAPRRLAGPRFCLVGDAAGLARDLSGEGIGPAIKSGRLAAEAVVAFLRRGRPLDGYAREIVGLYGPGEPRWIERQLGRLPEPLARAAVRLLLGAAFARRRIVFDSIFGMREAAS
;
A
#
# COMPACT_ATOMS: atom_id res chain seq x y z
N MET A 1 13.95 22.72 24.55
CA MET A 1 12.69 22.02 24.20
C MET A 1 12.79 21.59 22.74
N ALA A 2 12.34 20.37 22.38
CA ALA A 2 12.33 19.91 21.01
C ALA A 2 11.50 20.86 20.11
N ALA A 3 12.02 21.19 18.92
CA ALA A 3 11.36 22.14 18.02
C ALA A 3 10.02 21.63 17.46
N TYR A 4 9.85 20.31 17.43
CA TYR A 4 8.65 19.61 16.92
C TYR A 4 8.11 18.63 17.95
N ASP A 5 6.80 18.38 17.89
CA ASP A 5 6.16 17.34 18.70
C ASP A 5 6.41 15.95 18.11
N ALA A 6 6.39 15.84 16.79
CA ALA A 6 6.72 14.63 16.05
C ALA A 6 7.48 14.92 14.78
N ILE A 7 8.40 14.01 14.39
CA ILE A 7 8.97 13.97 13.05
C ILE A 7 8.43 12.74 12.34
N VAL A 8 7.86 12.94 11.15
CA VAL A 8 7.37 11.89 10.26
C VAL A 8 8.36 11.71 9.13
N VAL A 9 8.95 10.55 9.01
CA VAL A 9 9.95 10.24 7.98
C VAL A 9 9.28 9.45 6.86
N GLY A 10 8.97 10.13 5.76
CA GLY A 10 8.25 9.63 4.59
C GLY A 10 6.88 10.30 4.41
N GLY A 11 6.66 10.95 3.27
CA GLY A 11 5.44 11.67 2.89
C GLY A 11 4.44 10.84 2.07
N GLY A 12 4.51 9.50 2.11
CA GLY A 12 3.52 8.61 1.51
C GLY A 12 2.21 8.58 2.31
N PRO A 13 1.19 7.79 1.89
CA PRO A 13 -0.15 7.81 2.48
C PRO A 13 -0.18 7.66 4.01
N GLY A 14 0.67 6.78 4.58
CA GLY A 14 0.73 6.61 6.03
C GLY A 14 1.32 7.81 6.77
N GLY A 15 2.41 8.38 6.25
CA GLY A 15 3.07 9.53 6.85
C GLY A 15 2.25 10.81 6.72
N SER A 16 1.70 11.08 5.53
CA SER A 16 0.81 12.23 5.31
C SER A 16 -0.43 12.16 6.20
N THR A 17 -1.04 10.97 6.36
CA THR A 17 -2.17 10.75 7.27
C THR A 17 -1.78 11.04 8.72
N ALA A 18 -0.64 10.51 9.17
CA ALA A 18 -0.17 10.76 10.54
C ALA A 18 0.07 12.25 10.79
N ALA A 19 0.78 12.91 9.88
CA ALA A 19 1.08 14.35 9.99
C ALA A 19 -0.20 15.20 9.99
N TRP A 20 -1.13 14.90 9.06
CA TRP A 20 -2.42 15.58 9.00
C TRP A 20 -3.20 15.46 10.31
N ARG A 21 -3.34 14.24 10.86
CA ARG A 21 -4.05 14.00 12.12
C ARG A 21 -3.40 14.69 13.33
N LEU A 22 -2.07 14.73 13.36
CA LEU A 22 -1.34 15.44 14.42
C LEU A 22 -1.54 16.96 14.32
N ALA A 23 -1.48 17.52 13.11
CA ALA A 23 -1.68 18.95 12.89
C ALA A 23 -3.11 19.41 13.23
N LEU A 24 -4.14 18.63 12.89
CA LEU A 24 -5.55 18.91 13.23
C LEU A 24 -5.80 19.07 14.73
N VAL A 25 -5.01 18.44 15.59
CA VAL A 25 -5.14 18.57 17.05
C VAL A 25 -4.18 19.59 17.65
N GLY A 26 -3.55 20.43 16.82
CA GLY A 26 -2.68 21.53 17.23
C GLY A 26 -1.26 21.11 17.62
N LEU A 27 -0.84 19.89 17.30
CA LEU A 27 0.55 19.48 17.44
C LEU A 27 1.37 19.97 16.22
N ARG A 28 2.70 20.02 16.38
CA ARG A 28 3.64 20.52 15.38
C ARG A 28 4.41 19.35 14.74
N PRO A 29 3.87 18.65 13.73
CA PRO A 29 4.60 17.62 13.01
C PRO A 29 5.52 18.22 11.94
N LEU A 30 6.74 17.67 11.82
CA LEU A 30 7.64 17.87 10.69
C LEU A 30 7.61 16.62 9.81
N VAL A 31 7.31 16.76 8.53
CA VAL A 31 7.42 15.68 7.54
C VAL A 31 8.71 15.85 6.76
N LEU A 32 9.52 14.80 6.70
CA LEU A 32 10.73 14.72 5.90
C LEU A 32 10.59 13.62 4.84
N ASP A 33 10.73 13.94 3.56
CA ASP A 33 10.80 12.97 2.47
C ASP A 33 12.01 13.21 1.58
N ALA A 34 12.70 12.15 1.19
CA ALA A 34 13.86 12.23 0.30
C ALA A 34 13.47 12.54 -1.16
N ALA A 35 12.25 12.24 -1.57
CA ALA A 35 11.76 12.56 -2.90
C ALA A 35 11.19 13.98 -2.96
N VAL A 36 11.25 14.57 -4.16
CA VAL A 36 10.53 15.80 -4.49
C VAL A 36 9.17 15.40 -5.07
N PHE A 37 8.10 16.00 -4.59
CA PHE A 37 6.74 15.75 -5.05
C PHE A 37 6.33 16.73 -6.18
N PRO A 38 5.48 16.29 -7.15
CA PRO A 38 4.86 14.97 -7.27
C PRO A 38 5.88 13.90 -7.69
N ARG A 39 5.87 12.73 -7.04
CA ARG A 39 6.77 11.63 -7.33
C ARG A 39 6.07 10.39 -7.85
N VAL A 40 6.74 9.63 -8.70
CA VAL A 40 6.27 8.30 -9.10
C VAL A 40 6.46 7.33 -7.94
N LYS A 41 5.41 6.62 -7.58
CA LYS A 41 5.45 5.49 -6.64
C LYS A 41 4.79 4.29 -7.31
N ILE A 42 5.56 3.26 -7.53
CA ILE A 42 5.11 2.01 -8.14
C ILE A 42 4.04 1.37 -7.27
N CYS A 43 2.84 1.20 -7.82
CA CYS A 43 1.66 0.66 -7.14
C CYS A 43 0.47 0.62 -8.10
N ALA A 44 -0.31 -0.44 -8.13
CA ALA A 44 -1.54 -0.51 -8.90
C ALA A 44 -2.51 0.67 -8.64
N GLY A 45 -2.33 1.40 -7.54
CA GLY A 45 -3.18 2.54 -7.17
C GLY A 45 -4.60 2.11 -6.84
N TRP A 46 -4.75 0.98 -6.15
CA TRP A 46 -6.05 0.43 -5.77
C TRP A 46 -6.37 0.78 -4.32
N VAL A 47 -7.48 1.50 -4.11
CA VAL A 47 -7.92 1.93 -2.78
C VAL A 47 -9.35 1.44 -2.49
N THR A 48 -9.60 1.17 -1.22
CA THR A 48 -10.91 0.71 -0.74
C THR A 48 -11.74 1.88 -0.20
N PRO A 49 -13.09 1.77 -0.15
CA PRO A 49 -13.94 2.76 0.53
C PRO A 49 -13.51 3.02 1.97
N ALA A 50 -13.07 1.98 2.69
CA ALA A 50 -12.60 2.12 4.07
C ALA A 50 -11.32 2.99 4.18
N ALA A 51 -10.41 2.88 3.20
CA ALA A 51 -9.22 3.73 3.16
C ALA A 51 -9.57 5.20 2.90
N LEU A 52 -10.53 5.47 1.99
CA LEU A 52 -11.02 6.84 1.75
C LEU A 52 -11.76 7.39 2.97
N ALA A 53 -12.56 6.57 3.68
CA ALA A 53 -13.23 6.96 4.91
C ALA A 53 -12.26 7.31 6.04
N ASP A 54 -11.17 6.53 6.24
CA ASP A 54 -10.12 6.85 7.21
C ASP A 54 -9.42 8.20 6.90
N LEU A 55 -9.41 8.60 5.63
CA LEU A 55 -8.91 9.89 5.16
C LEU A 55 -9.99 11.00 5.17
N GLU A 56 -11.25 10.70 5.43
CA GLU A 56 -12.37 11.63 5.26
C GLU A 56 -12.41 12.23 3.83
N VAL A 57 -12.13 11.40 2.83
CA VAL A 57 -12.20 11.77 1.41
C VAL A 57 -13.48 11.23 0.83
N ASP A 58 -14.31 12.13 0.35
CA ASP A 58 -15.50 11.81 -0.45
C ASP A 58 -15.05 11.56 -1.91
N PRO A 59 -15.22 10.35 -2.46
CA PRO A 59 -14.77 10.04 -3.80
C PRO A 59 -15.45 10.89 -4.88
N ASP A 60 -16.71 11.33 -4.65
CA ASP A 60 -17.45 12.15 -5.60
C ASP A 60 -16.98 13.61 -5.62
N LYS A 61 -16.21 14.04 -4.62
CA LYS A 61 -15.63 15.38 -4.49
C LYS A 61 -14.12 15.41 -4.62
N TYR A 62 -13.50 14.25 -4.81
CA TYR A 62 -12.06 14.18 -4.98
C TYR A 62 -11.64 14.87 -6.30
N PRO A 63 -10.72 15.86 -6.28
CA PRO A 63 -10.50 16.76 -7.42
C PRO A 63 -9.55 16.19 -8.49
N LEU A 64 -9.06 14.98 -8.33
CA LEU A 64 -8.06 14.34 -9.17
C LEU A 64 -8.57 13.00 -9.68
N THR A 65 -7.73 12.24 -10.41
CA THR A 65 -8.11 10.96 -11.00
C THR A 65 -8.60 9.95 -9.95
N ILE A 66 -9.86 9.52 -10.08
CA ILE A 66 -10.47 8.48 -9.27
C ILE A 66 -11.47 7.66 -10.09
N GLN A 67 -11.10 6.44 -10.45
CA GLN A 67 -11.95 5.53 -11.22
C GLN A 67 -12.72 4.60 -10.28
N PRO A 68 -14.07 4.70 -10.21
CA PRO A 68 -14.87 3.78 -9.41
C PRO A 68 -14.93 2.39 -10.05
N PHE A 69 -14.83 1.34 -9.22
CA PHE A 69 -14.96 -0.05 -9.63
C PHE A 69 -16.12 -0.72 -8.89
N ASP A 70 -17.14 -1.14 -9.65
CA ASP A 70 -18.29 -1.90 -9.14
C ASP A 70 -18.22 -3.38 -9.51
N ALA A 71 -17.14 -3.80 -10.14
CA ALA A 71 -16.84 -5.20 -10.42
C ALA A 71 -15.35 -5.47 -10.29
N CYS A 72 -14.97 -6.74 -10.23
CA CYS A 72 -13.58 -7.19 -10.37
C CYS A 72 -13.56 -8.53 -11.08
N VAL A 73 -12.62 -8.69 -12.01
CA VAL A 73 -12.42 -9.93 -12.75
C VAL A 73 -11.22 -10.67 -12.18
N LEU A 74 -11.40 -11.95 -11.88
CA LEU A 74 -10.33 -12.88 -11.54
C LEU A 74 -10.16 -13.88 -12.67
N GLU A 75 -8.95 -14.07 -13.12
CA GLU A 75 -8.59 -15.13 -14.04
C GLU A 75 -7.63 -16.12 -13.37
N PHE A 76 -7.93 -17.40 -13.52
CA PHE A 76 -7.06 -18.48 -13.11
C PHE A 76 -7.18 -19.64 -14.09
N GLU A 77 -6.05 -20.07 -14.67
CA GLU A 77 -5.96 -21.17 -15.64
C GLU A 77 -6.95 -20.99 -16.83
N GLY A 78 -6.98 -19.80 -17.41
CA GLY A 78 -7.84 -19.46 -18.54
C GLY A 78 -9.34 -19.28 -18.19
N LYS A 79 -9.72 -19.47 -16.91
CA LYS A 79 -11.12 -19.30 -16.49
C LYS A 79 -11.31 -17.94 -15.85
N ARG A 80 -12.06 -17.07 -16.50
CA ARG A 80 -12.42 -15.74 -16.03
C ARG A 80 -13.69 -15.79 -15.15
N ARG A 81 -13.69 -15.06 -14.05
CA ARG A 81 -14.80 -14.96 -13.10
C ARG A 81 -14.98 -13.51 -12.68
N THR A 82 -16.13 -12.93 -13.02
CA THR A 82 -16.52 -11.59 -12.58
C THR A 82 -17.29 -11.65 -11.28
N THR A 83 -16.99 -10.73 -10.38
CA THR A 83 -17.76 -10.45 -9.17
C THR A 83 -18.17 -8.99 -9.21
N GLY A 84 -19.48 -8.73 -9.09
CA GLY A 84 -20.04 -7.38 -9.11
C GLY A 84 -20.61 -6.95 -7.77
N TRP A 85 -20.71 -5.64 -7.57
CA TRP A 85 -21.33 -4.97 -6.43
C TRP A 85 -22.37 -3.96 -6.91
N ARG A 86 -23.30 -3.59 -6.05
CA ARG A 86 -24.33 -2.59 -6.37
C ARG A 86 -23.78 -1.17 -6.37
N ARG A 87 -22.72 -0.91 -5.61
CA ARG A 87 -22.00 0.35 -5.49
C ARG A 87 -20.50 0.10 -5.68
N PRO A 88 -19.71 1.11 -5.97
CA PRO A 88 -18.24 0.93 -6.01
C PRO A 88 -17.71 0.27 -4.74
N ALA A 89 -17.01 -0.84 -4.91
CA ALA A 89 -16.35 -1.57 -3.82
C ALA A 89 -14.86 -1.23 -3.72
N SER A 90 -14.35 -0.50 -4.69
CA SER A 90 -12.97 0.01 -4.71
C SER A 90 -12.82 1.11 -5.74
N TYR A 91 -11.65 1.76 -5.73
CA TYR A 91 -11.32 2.85 -6.63
C TYR A 91 -9.90 2.73 -7.14
N GLY A 92 -9.68 3.13 -8.40
CA GLY A 92 -8.37 3.31 -8.99
C GLY A 92 -7.92 4.76 -8.87
N ILE A 93 -6.71 5.00 -8.37
CA ILE A 93 -6.12 6.34 -8.25
C ILE A 93 -4.73 6.39 -8.90
N ILE A 94 -4.27 7.58 -9.23
CA ILE A 94 -2.90 7.83 -9.68
C ILE A 94 -2.06 8.24 -8.48
N ARG A 95 -1.06 7.41 -8.15
CA ARG A 95 -0.26 7.58 -6.93
C ARG A 95 0.48 8.92 -6.82
N ARG A 96 0.99 9.45 -7.94
CA ARG A 96 1.68 10.75 -7.93
C ARG A 96 0.75 11.90 -7.52
N GLU A 97 -0.52 11.82 -7.93
CA GLU A 97 -1.55 12.80 -7.60
C GLU A 97 -2.03 12.62 -6.17
N PHE A 98 -2.39 11.41 -5.83
CA PHE A 98 -2.93 11.05 -4.51
C PHE A 98 -1.95 11.32 -3.38
N ASP A 99 -0.68 10.94 -3.54
CA ASP A 99 0.33 11.14 -2.51
C ASP A 99 0.61 12.64 -2.29
N LEU A 100 0.66 13.44 -3.37
CA LEU A 100 0.82 14.90 -3.27
C LEU A 100 -0.41 15.53 -2.59
N TYR A 101 -1.62 15.19 -3.02
CA TYR A 101 -2.87 15.68 -2.42
C TYR A 101 -2.91 15.46 -0.89
N LEU A 102 -2.55 14.26 -0.42
CA LEU A 102 -2.50 13.96 1.01
C LEU A 102 -1.43 14.77 1.74
N LEU A 103 -0.29 14.99 1.11
CA LEU A 103 0.81 15.74 1.70
C LEU A 103 0.49 17.24 1.79
N GLU A 104 -0.11 17.82 0.74
CA GLU A 104 -0.59 19.20 0.73
C GLU A 104 -1.71 19.43 1.75
N ARG A 105 -2.58 18.44 1.93
CA ARG A 105 -3.62 18.46 2.97
C ARG A 105 -3.02 18.49 4.37
N ALA A 106 -1.94 17.74 4.60
CA ALA A 106 -1.21 17.79 5.87
C ALA A 106 -0.56 19.16 6.09
N ALA A 107 0.05 19.74 5.05
CA ALA A 107 0.63 21.08 5.11
C ALA A 107 -0.43 22.15 5.39
N ALA A 108 -1.59 22.09 4.72
CA ALA A 108 -2.71 23.01 4.94
C ALA A 108 -3.28 22.92 6.36
N ALA A 109 -3.17 21.76 7.00
CA ALA A 109 -3.55 21.58 8.42
C ALA A 109 -2.49 22.12 9.40
N GLY A 110 -1.31 22.54 8.94
CA GLY A 110 -0.24 23.11 9.77
C GLY A 110 0.99 22.21 9.98
N ALA A 111 1.12 21.11 9.24
CA ALA A 111 2.35 20.33 9.24
C ALA A 111 3.48 21.09 8.51
N ASP A 112 4.70 21.11 9.07
CA ASP A 112 5.90 21.55 8.35
C ASP A 112 6.33 20.42 7.41
N VAL A 113 6.22 20.64 6.10
CA VAL A 113 6.54 19.61 5.09
C VAL A 113 7.79 20.00 4.34
N ARG A 114 8.80 19.14 4.40
CA ARG A 114 10.09 19.33 3.72
C ARG A 114 10.43 18.09 2.91
N TRP A 115 10.40 18.22 1.61
CA TRP A 115 10.82 17.20 0.67
C TRP A 115 12.20 17.48 0.05
N GLY A 116 12.78 16.48 -0.63
CA GLY A 116 14.14 16.54 -1.13
C GLY A 116 15.16 16.52 0.01
N ILE A 117 14.79 15.98 1.18
CA ILE A 117 15.64 15.88 2.36
C ILE A 117 15.76 14.40 2.78
N ARG A 118 16.92 13.85 2.60
CA ARG A 118 17.21 12.46 2.97
C ARG A 118 17.59 12.36 4.44
N VAL A 119 16.87 11.50 5.16
CA VAL A 119 17.23 11.08 6.52
C VAL A 119 18.36 10.06 6.45
N THR A 120 19.43 10.32 7.19
CA THR A 120 20.65 9.51 7.23
C THR A 120 20.82 8.74 8.53
N GLY A 121 20.22 9.23 9.64
CA GLY A 121 20.29 8.58 10.94
C GLY A 121 19.11 8.94 11.83
N VAL A 122 18.84 8.06 12.79
CA VAL A 122 17.84 8.28 13.84
C VAL A 122 18.37 7.72 15.14
N SER A 123 18.29 8.49 16.21
CA SER A 123 18.64 8.07 17.57
C SER A 123 17.55 8.48 18.55
N GLN A 124 17.46 7.76 19.66
CA GLN A 124 16.51 8.02 20.73
C GLN A 124 17.26 8.34 22.04
N GLY A 125 16.94 9.46 22.63
CA GLY A 125 17.36 9.83 23.98
C GLY A 125 16.19 9.68 24.98
N PRO A 126 16.42 9.97 26.26
CA PRO A 126 15.39 9.88 27.30
C PRO A 126 14.24 10.85 27.05
N ASP A 127 14.50 12.06 26.54
CA ASP A 127 13.50 13.13 26.42
C ASP A 127 13.10 13.45 24.98
N ALA A 128 13.94 13.14 23.99
CA ALA A 128 13.72 13.44 22.60
C ALA A 128 14.31 12.34 21.69
N ALA A 129 13.80 12.28 20.46
CA ALA A 129 14.42 11.58 19.34
C ALA A 129 15.09 12.61 18.41
N ARG A 130 16.25 12.25 17.87
CA ARG A 130 17.04 13.04 16.93
C ARG A 130 17.06 12.38 15.57
N VAL A 131 16.73 13.13 14.54
CA VAL A 131 16.73 12.70 13.15
C VAL A 131 17.82 13.47 12.41
N GLU A 132 18.79 12.76 11.87
CA GLU A 132 19.89 13.30 11.08
C GLU A 132 19.56 13.28 9.61
N THR A 133 19.94 14.33 8.90
CA THR A 133 19.73 14.48 7.46
C THR A 133 20.98 15.03 6.80
N GLU A 134 21.03 14.98 5.46
CA GLU A 134 22.09 15.61 4.66
C GLU A 134 22.19 17.14 4.88
N ARG A 135 21.14 17.77 5.46
CA ARG A 135 21.03 19.23 5.67
C ARG A 135 21.03 19.66 7.14
N GLY A 136 21.45 18.79 8.03
CA GLY A 136 21.45 19.04 9.48
C GLY A 136 20.55 18.09 10.23
N ALA A 137 20.34 18.34 11.51
CA ALA A 137 19.56 17.47 12.37
C ALA A 137 18.34 18.19 12.95
N PHE A 138 17.28 17.40 13.20
CA PHE A 138 16.03 17.83 13.80
C PHE A 138 15.74 17.02 15.05
N GLU A 139 15.04 17.61 16.01
CA GLU A 139 14.64 16.95 17.26
C GLU A 139 13.14 17.03 17.45
N ALA A 140 12.57 15.93 17.90
CA ALA A 140 11.16 15.82 18.26
C ALA A 140 10.98 14.89 19.46
N ARG A 141 9.80 14.96 20.08
CA ARG A 141 9.45 14.07 21.19
C ARG A 141 9.21 12.63 20.73
N VAL A 142 8.74 12.45 19.48
CA VAL A 142 8.47 11.14 18.85
C VAL A 142 8.86 11.18 17.38
N VAL A 143 9.32 10.03 16.83
CA VAL A 143 9.53 9.81 15.40
C VAL A 143 8.54 8.78 14.86
N ILE A 144 7.90 9.07 13.72
CA ILE A 144 7.06 8.13 12.97
C ILE A 144 7.81 7.71 11.71
N GLY A 145 8.18 6.44 11.62
CA GLY A 145 8.82 5.86 10.44
C GLY A 145 7.76 5.47 9.40
N ALA A 146 7.69 6.21 8.30
CA ALA A 146 6.75 6.05 7.19
C ALA A 146 7.46 5.95 5.82
N GLY A 147 8.77 5.69 5.81
CA GLY A 147 9.64 5.72 4.63
C GLY A 147 9.53 4.49 3.71
N GLY A 148 8.47 3.67 3.84
CA GLY A 148 8.27 2.48 3.04
C GLY A 148 9.14 1.30 3.49
N HIS A 149 9.26 0.28 2.65
CA HIS A 149 9.97 -0.96 2.98
C HIS A 149 11.41 -0.73 3.50
N ARG A 150 12.13 0.21 2.90
CA ARG A 150 13.51 0.56 3.29
C ARG A 150 13.58 1.78 4.22
N CYS A 151 12.58 1.95 5.06
CA CYS A 151 12.47 3.09 5.96
C CYS A 151 13.79 3.33 6.75
N PRO A 152 14.37 4.53 6.69
CA PRO A 152 15.60 4.83 7.41
C PRO A 152 15.41 4.77 8.93
N VAL A 153 14.21 5.05 9.46
CA VAL A 153 13.89 4.90 10.89
C VAL A 153 13.96 3.42 11.27
N ALA A 154 13.25 2.54 10.55
CA ALA A 154 13.27 1.11 10.83
C ALA A 154 14.69 0.53 10.75
N ARG A 155 15.47 0.97 9.75
CA ARG A 155 16.88 0.55 9.60
C ARG A 155 17.75 1.02 10.75
N ALA A 156 17.71 2.30 11.11
CA ALA A 156 18.53 2.87 12.18
C ALA A 156 18.22 2.24 13.55
N LEU A 157 17.01 1.75 13.74
CA LEU A 157 16.57 1.07 14.96
C LEU A 157 16.76 -0.46 14.92
N GLY A 158 17.36 -1.00 13.84
CA GLY A 158 17.62 -2.44 13.70
C GLY A 158 16.36 -3.29 13.49
N GLU A 159 15.26 -2.70 13.01
CA GLU A 159 13.98 -3.40 12.84
C GLU A 159 13.84 -4.10 11.47
N ILE A 160 14.75 -3.86 10.53
CA ILE A 160 14.77 -4.54 9.22
C ILE A 160 15.64 -5.79 9.33
N SER A 161 15.06 -6.96 9.12
CA SER A 161 15.76 -8.24 9.14
C SER A 161 16.19 -8.65 7.73
N GLU A 162 17.39 -9.21 7.60
CA GLU A 162 17.86 -9.86 6.36
C GLU A 162 17.04 -11.12 5.99
N ARG A 163 16.25 -11.64 6.93
CA ARG A 163 15.40 -12.83 6.74
C ARG A 163 14.03 -12.49 6.16
N GLU A 164 13.73 -11.21 5.94
CA GLU A 164 12.44 -10.81 5.37
C GLU A 164 12.31 -11.30 3.93
N GLU A 165 11.30 -12.10 3.65
CA GLU A 165 10.96 -12.50 2.30
C GLU A 165 10.19 -11.36 1.62
N VAL A 166 10.73 -10.84 0.51
CA VAL A 166 10.15 -9.72 -0.22
C VAL A 166 9.25 -10.20 -1.36
N VAL A 167 8.17 -9.47 -1.59
CA VAL A 167 7.44 -9.50 -2.85
C VAL A 167 8.11 -8.52 -3.80
N VAL A 168 8.43 -8.99 -5.00
CA VAL A 168 8.94 -8.15 -6.09
C VAL A 168 7.80 -7.89 -7.07
N ALA A 169 7.58 -6.63 -7.40
CA ALA A 169 6.57 -6.22 -8.35
C ALA A 169 7.19 -5.35 -9.45
N GLN A 170 6.65 -5.48 -10.67
CA GLN A 170 6.94 -4.57 -11.79
C GLN A 170 5.64 -4.05 -12.35
N GLU A 171 5.58 -2.77 -12.65
CA GLU A 171 4.41 -2.15 -13.27
C GLU A 171 4.77 -1.06 -14.27
N SER A 172 3.81 -0.81 -15.15
CA SER A 172 3.74 0.34 -16.04
C SER A 172 2.43 1.08 -15.81
N GLU A 173 2.48 2.39 -15.73
CA GLU A 173 1.32 3.28 -15.73
C GLU A 173 1.38 4.12 -17.00
N THR A 174 0.51 3.81 -17.95
CA THR A 174 0.54 4.32 -19.32
C THR A 174 -0.72 5.11 -19.62
N ARG A 175 -0.59 6.29 -20.23
CA ARG A 175 -1.72 7.09 -20.67
C ARG A 175 -2.29 6.52 -21.96
N LEU A 176 -3.61 6.40 -22.03
CA LEU A 176 -4.33 5.91 -23.21
C LEU A 176 -4.64 7.08 -24.16
N PRO A 177 -4.49 6.89 -25.48
CA PRO A 177 -5.05 7.81 -26.46
C PRO A 177 -6.57 7.92 -26.34
N ALA A 178 -7.14 9.09 -26.61
CA ALA A 178 -8.57 9.39 -26.40
C ALA A 178 -9.50 8.37 -27.11
N GLU A 179 -9.15 7.97 -28.32
CA GLU A 179 -9.87 6.98 -29.11
C GLU A 179 -9.96 5.60 -28.44
N TRP A 180 -8.96 5.26 -27.63
CA TRP A 180 -8.93 4.00 -26.87
C TRP A 180 -9.69 4.08 -25.55
N VAL A 181 -9.73 5.24 -24.92
CA VAL A 181 -10.55 5.46 -23.72
C VAL A 181 -12.01 5.11 -24.01
N GLU A 182 -12.56 5.58 -25.14
CA GLU A 182 -13.93 5.31 -25.55
C GLU A 182 -14.16 3.80 -25.81
N ARG A 183 -13.25 3.15 -26.53
CA ARG A 183 -13.33 1.71 -26.84
C ARG A 183 -13.20 0.82 -25.60
N LEU A 184 -12.44 1.26 -24.60
CA LEU A 184 -12.22 0.50 -23.39
C LEU A 184 -13.29 0.75 -22.32
N GLN A 185 -14.24 1.69 -22.52
CA GLN A 185 -15.31 1.99 -21.57
C GLN A 185 -16.00 0.75 -20.98
N PRO A 186 -16.32 -0.32 -21.74
CA PRO A 186 -16.93 -1.52 -21.18
C PRO A 186 -16.05 -2.25 -20.14
N PHE A 187 -14.74 -2.00 -20.16
CA PHE A 187 -13.76 -2.63 -19.25
C PHE A 187 -13.33 -1.71 -18.10
N MET A 188 -13.71 -0.42 -18.16
CA MET A 188 -13.26 0.60 -17.18
C MET A 188 -13.86 0.42 -15.77
N ARG A 189 -14.92 -0.38 -15.63
CA ARG A 189 -15.61 -0.58 -14.35
C ARG A 189 -15.04 -1.70 -13.50
N ALA A 190 -14.07 -2.46 -14.01
CA ALA A 190 -13.53 -3.63 -13.34
C ALA A 190 -12.02 -3.73 -13.49
N PRO A 191 -11.26 -3.73 -12.40
CA PRO A 191 -9.89 -4.20 -12.42
C PRO A 191 -9.88 -5.70 -12.71
N GLU A 192 -8.82 -6.16 -13.36
CA GLU A 192 -8.61 -7.56 -13.67
C GLU A 192 -7.35 -8.09 -12.97
N LEU A 193 -7.48 -9.27 -12.36
CA LEU A 193 -6.40 -9.96 -11.67
C LEU A 193 -6.16 -11.32 -12.33
N TYR A 194 -4.92 -11.61 -12.66
CA TYR A 194 -4.45 -12.81 -13.36
C TYR A 194 -3.59 -13.62 -12.39
N VAL A 195 -4.19 -14.60 -11.73
CA VAL A 195 -3.50 -15.43 -10.74
C VAL A 195 -2.51 -16.36 -11.44
N GLU A 196 -1.26 -16.34 -10.99
CA GLU A 196 -0.22 -17.22 -11.56
C GLU A 196 -0.51 -18.70 -11.24
N PRO A 197 -0.25 -19.61 -12.21
CA PRO A 197 -0.54 -21.03 -12.01
C PRO A 197 0.21 -21.66 -10.83
N ASP A 198 1.40 -21.17 -10.51
CA ASP A 198 2.20 -21.63 -9.36
C ASP A 198 1.78 -21.01 -8.02
N LEU A 199 0.77 -20.17 -8.03
CA LEU A 199 0.20 -19.45 -6.86
C LEU A 199 1.20 -18.54 -6.13
N ARG A 200 2.35 -18.21 -6.75
CA ARG A 200 3.38 -17.36 -6.14
C ARG A 200 3.15 -15.87 -6.34
N GLY A 201 2.10 -15.50 -7.09
CA GLY A 201 1.77 -14.12 -7.36
C GLY A 201 0.60 -13.96 -8.31
N TYR A 202 0.43 -12.75 -8.81
CA TYR A 202 -0.58 -12.42 -9.80
C TYR A 202 -0.19 -11.20 -10.63
N GLY A 203 -0.67 -11.16 -11.87
CA GLY A 203 -0.67 -9.98 -12.70
C GLY A 203 -1.94 -9.16 -12.52
N TRP A 204 -1.92 -7.91 -12.95
CA TRP A 204 -3.09 -7.04 -12.90
C TRP A 204 -3.20 -6.12 -14.10
N TYR A 205 -4.44 -5.71 -14.37
CA TYR A 205 -4.82 -4.66 -15.32
C TYR A 205 -5.83 -3.74 -14.63
N PHE A 206 -5.46 -2.47 -14.44
CA PHE A 206 -6.27 -1.47 -13.75
C PHE A 206 -6.50 -0.26 -14.66
N PRO A 207 -7.67 -0.13 -15.28
CA PRO A 207 -8.05 1.07 -16.01
C PRO A 207 -8.39 2.19 -15.03
N LYS A 208 -7.97 3.43 -15.34
CA LYS A 208 -8.18 4.62 -14.50
C LYS A 208 -8.39 5.84 -15.38
N GLU A 209 -9.65 6.13 -15.75
CA GLU A 209 -9.98 7.20 -16.70
C GLU A 209 -9.18 7.06 -18.02
N ASP A 210 -8.26 7.99 -18.30
CA ASP A 210 -7.38 7.94 -19.47
C ASP A 210 -6.03 7.25 -19.22
N TRP A 211 -5.91 6.48 -18.12
CA TRP A 211 -4.71 5.73 -17.77
C TRP A 211 -4.99 4.22 -17.64
N VAL A 212 -3.97 3.44 -17.88
CA VAL A 212 -3.95 2.02 -17.54
C VAL A 212 -2.71 1.69 -16.75
N ASN A 213 -2.89 1.00 -15.63
CA ASN A 213 -1.81 0.42 -14.86
C ASN A 213 -1.77 -1.10 -15.06
N ILE A 214 -0.64 -1.59 -15.50
CA ILE A 214 -0.40 -3.02 -15.77
C ILE A 214 0.80 -3.44 -14.93
N GLY A 215 0.68 -4.55 -14.24
CA GLY A 215 1.82 -5.03 -13.51
C GLY A 215 1.71 -6.49 -13.13
N ILE A 216 2.76 -6.97 -12.50
CA ILE A 216 2.88 -8.32 -11.98
C ILE A 216 3.70 -8.29 -10.71
N GLY A 217 3.30 -9.07 -9.70
CA GLY A 217 4.03 -9.25 -8.47
C GLY A 217 4.12 -10.72 -8.07
N CYS A 218 5.25 -11.13 -7.54
CA CYS A 218 5.42 -12.48 -7.03
C CYS A 218 6.35 -12.52 -5.81
N THR A 219 6.15 -13.53 -4.96
CA THR A 219 7.07 -13.89 -3.89
C THR A 219 8.27 -14.65 -4.47
N GLY A 220 9.47 -14.42 -3.92
CA GLY A 220 10.68 -15.10 -4.38
C GLY A 220 11.12 -14.74 -5.80
N GLY A 221 10.75 -13.56 -6.31
CA GLY A 221 11.04 -13.08 -7.67
C GLY A 221 12.52 -12.94 -8.05
N ALA A 222 13.42 -13.43 -7.24
CA ALA A 222 14.85 -13.51 -7.52
C ALA A 222 15.22 -14.60 -8.54
N ASP A 223 14.26 -15.46 -8.93
CA ASP A 223 14.47 -16.56 -9.89
C ASP A 223 14.57 -16.11 -11.37
N GLY A 224 14.47 -14.79 -11.63
CA GLY A 224 14.53 -14.23 -12.99
C GLY A 224 13.29 -14.48 -13.85
N SER A 225 12.22 -15.09 -13.32
CA SER A 225 11.00 -15.42 -14.09
C SER A 225 10.08 -14.21 -14.35
N LEU A 226 10.21 -13.15 -13.56
CA LEU A 226 9.30 -11.99 -13.59
C LEU A 226 9.22 -11.30 -14.97
N PRO A 227 10.31 -11.06 -15.74
CA PRO A 227 10.21 -10.48 -17.07
C PRO A 227 9.38 -11.33 -18.04
N ARG A 228 9.59 -12.66 -18.05
CA ARG A 228 8.84 -13.59 -18.90
C ARG A 228 7.34 -13.58 -18.57
N ARG A 229 7.00 -13.60 -17.29
CA ARG A 229 5.60 -13.53 -16.83
C ARG A 229 4.94 -12.22 -17.25
N ARG A 230 5.65 -11.09 -17.09
CA ARG A 230 5.22 -9.77 -17.55
C ARG A 230 4.93 -9.74 -19.05
N GLU A 231 5.83 -10.27 -19.87
CA GLU A 231 5.67 -10.34 -21.33
C GLU A 231 4.46 -11.19 -21.71
N ALA A 232 4.25 -12.32 -21.05
CA ALA A 232 3.08 -13.17 -21.26
C ALA A 232 1.77 -12.43 -20.90
N LEU A 233 1.74 -11.70 -19.78
CA LEU A 233 0.60 -10.88 -19.39
C LEU A 233 0.28 -9.81 -20.44
N VAL A 234 1.27 -9.04 -20.88
CA VAL A 234 1.10 -8.00 -21.91
C VAL A 234 0.59 -8.60 -23.22
N ALA A 235 1.14 -9.74 -23.65
CA ALA A 235 0.67 -10.45 -24.84
C ALA A 235 -0.80 -10.89 -24.72
N ALA A 236 -1.20 -11.44 -23.55
CA ALA A 236 -2.58 -11.82 -23.27
C ALA A 236 -3.55 -10.62 -23.27
N LEU A 237 -3.14 -9.49 -22.69
CA LEU A 237 -3.92 -8.25 -22.69
C LEU A 237 -4.11 -7.69 -24.10
N ARG A 238 -3.11 -7.74 -24.96
CA ARG A 238 -3.22 -7.36 -26.37
C ARG A 238 -4.14 -8.30 -27.14
N ALA A 239 -3.96 -9.60 -27.00
CA ALA A 239 -4.77 -10.61 -27.66
C ALA A 239 -6.26 -10.52 -27.25
N SER A 240 -6.54 -10.10 -26.03
CA SER A 240 -7.92 -9.93 -25.53
C SER A 240 -8.53 -8.53 -25.78
N GLY A 241 -7.81 -7.63 -26.48
CA GLY A 241 -8.27 -6.27 -26.79
C GLY A 241 -8.29 -5.31 -25.59
N ARG A 242 -7.67 -5.67 -24.46
CA ARG A 242 -7.49 -4.77 -23.28
C ARG A 242 -6.43 -3.71 -23.53
N LEU A 243 -5.52 -4.00 -24.42
CA LEU A 243 -4.48 -3.06 -24.85
C LEU A 243 -4.48 -2.93 -26.36
N PRO A 244 -4.35 -1.69 -26.87
CA PRO A 244 -4.09 -1.49 -28.28
C PRO A 244 -2.81 -2.23 -28.72
N ALA A 245 -2.83 -2.81 -29.91
CA ALA A 245 -1.66 -3.52 -30.44
C ALA A 245 -0.47 -2.58 -30.64
N ASP A 246 -0.75 -1.35 -31.03
CA ASP A 246 0.18 -0.26 -31.33
C ASP A 246 0.51 0.64 -30.13
N LEU A 247 -0.14 0.45 -28.99
CA LEU A 247 0.14 1.26 -27.79
C LEU A 247 1.58 1.03 -27.32
N VAL A 248 2.34 2.10 -27.26
CA VAL A 248 3.65 2.11 -26.61
C VAL A 248 3.42 2.15 -25.10
N ILE A 249 3.75 1.05 -24.43
CA ILE A 249 3.64 0.94 -22.98
C ILE A 249 4.84 1.63 -22.36
N GLU A 250 4.58 2.49 -21.34
CA GLU A 250 5.64 3.11 -20.55
C GLU A 250 6.56 2.05 -19.92
N PRO A 251 7.86 2.33 -19.76
CA PRO A 251 8.82 1.38 -19.21
C PRO A 251 8.36 0.84 -17.85
N PHE A 252 8.40 -0.48 -17.70
CA PHE A 252 8.12 -1.12 -16.41
C PHE A 252 9.16 -0.75 -15.37
N LYS A 253 8.70 -0.35 -14.19
CA LYS A 253 9.53 -0.01 -13.03
C LYS A 253 9.34 -1.07 -11.95
N GLY A 254 10.42 -1.40 -11.22
CA GLY A 254 10.40 -2.40 -10.17
C GLY A 254 10.26 -1.81 -8.77
N HIS A 255 9.58 -2.51 -7.89
CA HIS A 255 9.48 -2.22 -6.47
C HIS A 255 9.44 -3.51 -5.66
N SER A 256 9.95 -3.45 -4.43
CA SER A 256 9.83 -4.54 -3.45
C SER A 256 9.17 -4.07 -2.17
N TYR A 257 8.42 -4.96 -1.53
CA TYR A 257 7.79 -4.73 -0.24
C TYR A 257 7.71 -6.04 0.54
N VAL A 258 7.44 -5.95 1.84
CA VAL A 258 7.27 -7.10 2.72
C VAL A 258 5.80 -7.19 3.13
N VAL A 259 5.25 -8.39 3.07
CA VAL A 259 3.91 -8.67 3.59
C VAL A 259 3.95 -8.90 5.10
N ARG A 260 2.83 -8.69 5.79
CA ARG A 260 2.80 -8.66 7.25
C ARG A 260 3.38 -9.91 7.92
N ARG A 261 3.04 -11.09 7.45
CA ARG A 261 3.52 -12.36 8.04
C ARG A 261 5.02 -12.65 7.82
N GLN A 262 5.70 -11.83 7.02
CA GLN A 262 7.15 -11.93 6.75
C GLN A 262 7.92 -10.75 7.35
N ALA A 263 7.27 -9.94 8.19
CA ALA A 263 7.83 -8.71 8.75
C ALA A 263 7.82 -8.74 10.30
N PRO A 264 8.77 -9.43 10.94
CA PRO A 264 8.86 -9.51 12.40
C PRO A 264 9.44 -8.22 13.01
N ARG A 265 8.91 -7.06 12.58
CA ARG A 265 9.36 -5.73 13.01
C ARG A 265 8.68 -5.31 14.30
N ARG A 266 9.42 -4.71 15.21
CA ARG A 266 8.86 -4.01 16.36
C ARG A 266 8.17 -2.74 15.88
N LEU A 267 6.87 -2.64 16.13
CA LEU A 267 6.00 -1.60 15.57
C LEU A 267 6.08 -0.26 16.32
N ALA A 268 6.48 -0.30 17.58
CA ALA A 268 6.65 0.88 18.42
C ALA A 268 7.74 0.67 19.47
N GLY A 269 8.25 1.75 20.01
CA GLY A 269 9.20 1.79 21.12
C GLY A 269 9.02 3.06 21.93
N PRO A 270 9.98 3.40 22.81
CA PRO A 270 9.81 4.51 23.72
C PRO A 270 9.47 5.84 23.05
N ARG A 271 10.03 6.09 21.85
CA ARG A 271 9.83 7.34 21.11
C ARG A 271 9.67 7.14 19.60
N PHE A 272 9.18 5.97 19.17
CA PHE A 272 8.89 5.75 17.75
C PHE A 272 7.66 4.89 17.52
N CYS A 273 7.04 5.09 16.34
CA CYS A 273 6.10 4.17 15.72
C CYS A 273 6.53 3.93 14.26
N LEU A 274 6.29 2.71 13.74
CA LEU A 274 6.44 2.39 12.32
C LEU A 274 5.04 2.24 11.70
N VAL A 275 4.83 2.78 10.49
CA VAL A 275 3.54 2.74 9.78
C VAL A 275 3.69 2.24 8.34
N GLY A 276 2.64 1.67 7.78
CA GLY A 276 2.60 1.16 6.41
C GLY A 276 3.70 0.13 6.13
N ASP A 277 4.34 0.23 4.96
CA ASP A 277 5.42 -0.69 4.56
C ASP A 277 6.64 -0.61 5.49
N ALA A 278 6.85 0.51 6.19
CA ALA A 278 7.91 0.61 7.20
C ALA A 278 7.65 -0.32 8.40
N ALA A 279 6.40 -0.63 8.67
CA ALA A 279 5.96 -1.61 9.66
C ALA A 279 5.69 -3.00 9.04
N GLY A 280 5.92 -3.17 7.73
CA GLY A 280 5.63 -4.40 7.01
C GLY A 280 4.15 -4.74 6.96
N LEU A 281 3.26 -3.77 6.76
CA LEU A 281 1.80 -3.96 6.88
C LEU A 281 1.08 -4.28 5.57
N ALA A 282 1.79 -4.50 4.46
CA ALA A 282 1.12 -4.98 3.26
C ALA A 282 0.43 -6.33 3.55
N ARG A 283 -0.80 -6.48 3.03
CA ARG A 283 -1.62 -7.68 3.26
C ARG A 283 -0.99 -8.91 2.62
N ASP A 284 -1.03 -10.03 3.30
CA ASP A 284 -0.28 -11.24 2.96
C ASP A 284 -0.57 -11.82 1.57
N LEU A 285 -1.81 -11.81 1.11
CA LEU A 285 -2.19 -12.42 -0.15
C LEU A 285 -2.46 -11.42 -1.27
N SER A 286 -2.95 -10.23 -0.94
CA SER A 286 -3.28 -9.21 -1.93
C SER A 286 -2.14 -8.22 -2.19
N GLY A 287 -1.17 -8.11 -1.28
CA GLY A 287 -0.15 -7.06 -1.35
C GLY A 287 -0.72 -5.64 -1.17
N GLU A 288 -2.00 -5.52 -0.79
CA GLU A 288 -2.64 -4.22 -0.54
C GLU A 288 -1.94 -3.52 0.64
N GLY A 289 -1.39 -2.33 0.38
CA GLY A 289 -0.59 -1.58 1.34
C GLY A 289 -1.09 -0.16 1.60
N ILE A 290 -1.92 0.42 0.72
CA ILE A 290 -2.40 1.81 0.87
C ILE A 290 -3.32 1.93 2.08
N GLY A 291 -4.34 1.08 2.19
CA GLY A 291 -5.27 1.07 3.32
C GLY A 291 -4.58 0.83 4.67
N PRO A 292 -3.75 -0.23 4.81
CA PRO A 292 -2.93 -0.44 5.99
C PRO A 292 -2.03 0.75 6.34
N ALA A 293 -1.44 1.42 5.34
CA ALA A 293 -0.61 2.61 5.58
C ALA A 293 -1.42 3.76 6.15
N ILE A 294 -2.57 4.09 5.55
CA ILE A 294 -3.49 5.12 6.03
C ILE A 294 -3.97 4.79 7.45
N LYS A 295 -4.46 3.57 7.65
CA LYS A 295 -4.99 3.12 8.95
C LYS A 295 -3.94 3.19 10.04
N SER A 296 -2.74 2.66 9.79
CA SER A 296 -1.65 2.71 10.77
C SER A 296 -1.14 4.13 11.01
N GLY A 297 -1.12 4.99 9.99
CA GLY A 297 -0.80 6.41 10.14
C GLY A 297 -1.78 7.13 11.08
N ARG A 298 -3.09 6.89 10.93
CA ARG A 298 -4.12 7.43 11.81
C ARG A 298 -3.95 6.94 13.25
N LEU A 299 -3.80 5.63 13.44
CA LEU A 299 -3.62 5.03 14.78
C LEU A 299 -2.31 5.48 15.45
N ALA A 300 -1.22 5.63 14.70
CA ALA A 300 0.02 6.17 15.21
C ALA A 300 -0.14 7.62 15.70
N ALA A 301 -0.86 8.45 14.93
CA ALA A 301 -1.16 9.83 15.38
C ALA A 301 -1.97 9.84 16.68
N GLU A 302 -3.01 9.01 16.81
CA GLU A 302 -3.80 8.88 18.04
C GLU A 302 -2.94 8.45 19.23
N ALA A 303 -2.06 7.47 19.04
CA ALA A 303 -1.13 7.01 20.07
C ALA A 303 -0.12 8.10 20.46
N VAL A 304 0.43 8.84 19.48
CA VAL A 304 1.33 9.97 19.74
C VAL A 304 0.62 11.07 20.53
N VAL A 305 -0.61 11.43 20.20
CA VAL A 305 -1.42 12.38 20.99
C VAL A 305 -1.60 11.90 22.44
N ALA A 306 -1.91 10.61 22.62
CA ALA A 306 -2.08 10.03 23.95
C ALA A 306 -0.75 10.01 24.74
N PHE A 307 0.35 9.73 24.08
CA PHE A 307 1.70 9.78 24.66
C PHE A 307 2.06 11.21 25.10
N LEU A 308 1.90 12.18 24.20
CA LEU A 308 2.31 13.57 24.44
C LEU A 308 1.45 14.28 25.49
N ARG A 309 0.15 14.00 25.54
CA ARG A 309 -0.80 14.68 26.45
C ARG A 309 -1.05 13.95 27.75
N ARG A 310 -0.91 12.62 27.78
CA ARG A 310 -1.30 11.78 28.92
C ARG A 310 -0.19 10.84 29.41
N GLY A 311 1.00 10.88 28.82
CA GLY A 311 2.11 9.98 29.16
C GLY A 311 1.85 8.49 28.83
N ARG A 312 0.86 8.16 28.00
CA ARG A 312 0.55 6.77 27.66
C ARG A 312 1.64 6.18 26.75
N PRO A 313 2.21 5.01 27.08
CA PRO A 313 3.22 4.38 26.23
C PRO A 313 2.70 4.06 24.82
N LEU A 314 3.59 4.12 23.83
CA LEU A 314 3.27 3.83 22.41
C LEU A 314 2.99 2.34 22.14
N ASP A 315 3.24 1.44 23.09
CA ASP A 315 2.95 0.00 22.96
C ASP A 315 1.46 -0.29 22.68
N GLY A 316 0.55 0.62 23.06
CA GLY A 316 -0.86 0.54 22.74
C GLY A 316 -1.10 0.46 21.25
N TYR A 317 -0.39 1.27 20.48
CA TYR A 317 -0.41 1.25 19.01
C TYR A 317 0.03 -0.11 18.47
N ALA A 318 1.16 -0.64 18.97
CA ALA A 318 1.67 -1.94 18.50
C ALA A 318 0.65 -3.07 18.73
N ARG A 319 -0.01 -3.10 19.91
CA ARG A 319 -1.06 -4.10 20.20
C ARG A 319 -2.26 -3.97 19.26
N GLU A 320 -2.69 -2.76 18.95
CA GLU A 320 -3.81 -2.51 18.04
C GLU A 320 -3.49 -2.95 16.61
N ILE A 321 -2.30 -2.63 16.11
CA ILE A 321 -1.83 -3.09 14.79
C ILE A 321 -1.76 -4.62 14.72
N VAL A 322 -1.22 -5.27 15.74
CA VAL A 322 -1.20 -6.75 15.80
C VAL A 322 -2.60 -7.33 15.83
N GLY A 323 -3.54 -6.69 16.51
CA GLY A 323 -4.96 -7.09 16.51
C GLY A 323 -5.60 -7.02 15.13
N LEU A 324 -5.27 -5.99 14.34
CA LEU A 324 -5.84 -5.76 13.01
C LEU A 324 -5.17 -6.60 11.89
N TYR A 325 -3.85 -6.72 11.92
CA TYR A 325 -3.06 -7.29 10.82
C TYR A 325 -2.32 -8.58 11.19
N GLY A 326 -2.46 -9.04 12.42
CA GLY A 326 -1.78 -10.22 12.92
C GLY A 326 -0.33 -9.98 13.34
N PRO A 327 0.32 -11.00 13.90
CA PRO A 327 1.73 -10.97 14.23
C PRO A 327 2.59 -10.89 12.95
N GLY A 328 3.83 -10.44 13.09
CA GLY A 328 4.80 -10.36 11.98
C GLY A 328 5.34 -11.71 11.50
N GLU A 329 4.70 -12.81 11.89
CA GLU A 329 5.11 -14.17 11.58
C GLU A 329 3.91 -15.04 11.17
N PRO A 330 4.09 -16.04 10.29
CA PRO A 330 3.03 -16.96 9.90
C PRO A 330 2.52 -17.76 11.10
N ARG A 331 1.19 -17.88 11.22
CA ARG A 331 0.57 -18.77 12.19
C ARG A 331 0.87 -20.24 11.84
N TRP A 332 0.78 -21.13 12.82
CA TRP A 332 1.04 -22.57 12.59
C TRP A 332 0.20 -23.14 11.43
N ILE A 333 -1.08 -22.84 11.40
CA ILE A 333 -1.99 -23.30 10.34
C ILE A 333 -1.55 -22.81 8.94
N GLU A 334 -1.08 -21.60 8.83
CA GLU A 334 -0.61 -21.00 7.56
C GLU A 334 0.67 -21.69 7.09
N ARG A 335 1.57 -22.03 8.05
CA ARG A 335 2.75 -22.82 7.75
C ARG A 335 2.41 -24.23 7.23
N GLN A 336 1.34 -24.85 7.75
CA GLN A 336 0.89 -26.15 7.25
C GLN A 336 0.24 -26.04 5.86
N LEU A 337 -0.58 -25.02 5.64
CA LEU A 337 -1.20 -24.76 4.33
C LEU A 337 -0.15 -24.46 3.25
N GLY A 338 0.92 -23.73 3.58
CA GLY A 338 2.04 -23.48 2.69
C GLY A 338 2.86 -24.72 2.30
N ARG A 339 2.65 -25.86 2.98
CA ARG A 339 3.27 -27.15 2.66
C ARG A 339 2.40 -28.07 1.80
N LEU A 340 1.19 -27.61 1.43
CA LEU A 340 0.33 -28.40 0.54
C LEU A 340 1.03 -28.64 -0.80
N PRO A 341 0.97 -29.87 -1.33
CA PRO A 341 1.43 -30.14 -2.70
C PRO A 341 0.73 -29.20 -3.70
N GLU A 342 1.49 -28.68 -4.65
CA GLU A 342 0.97 -27.73 -5.64
C GLU A 342 -0.35 -28.16 -6.31
N PRO A 343 -0.53 -29.43 -6.74
CA PRO A 343 -1.80 -29.85 -7.33
C PRO A 343 -3.01 -29.68 -6.41
N LEU A 344 -2.83 -29.95 -5.11
CA LEU A 344 -3.90 -29.79 -4.11
C LEU A 344 -4.18 -28.31 -3.82
N ALA A 345 -3.15 -27.49 -3.71
CA ALA A 345 -3.29 -26.04 -3.56
C ALA A 345 -4.03 -25.43 -4.76
N ARG A 346 -3.68 -25.80 -5.99
CA ARG A 346 -4.37 -25.38 -7.22
C ARG A 346 -5.82 -25.83 -7.25
N ALA A 347 -6.12 -27.08 -6.85
CA ALA A 347 -7.49 -27.59 -6.76
C ALA A 347 -8.32 -26.79 -5.75
N ALA A 348 -7.75 -26.46 -4.58
CA ALA A 348 -8.42 -25.63 -3.58
C ALA A 348 -8.70 -24.22 -4.10
N VAL A 349 -7.76 -23.60 -4.80
CA VAL A 349 -7.95 -22.28 -5.43
C VAL A 349 -9.02 -22.34 -6.53
N ARG A 350 -9.04 -23.39 -7.37
CA ARG A 350 -10.12 -23.56 -8.39
C ARG A 350 -11.51 -23.61 -7.75
N LEU A 351 -11.64 -24.38 -6.65
CA LEU A 351 -12.89 -24.51 -5.91
C LEU A 351 -13.30 -23.15 -5.30
N LEU A 352 -12.38 -22.49 -4.61
CA LEU A 352 -12.61 -21.17 -4.00
C LEU A 352 -13.04 -20.12 -5.02
N LEU A 353 -12.33 -20.03 -6.14
CA LEU A 353 -12.64 -19.08 -7.20
C LEU A 353 -13.89 -19.46 -7.99
N GLY A 354 -14.23 -20.75 -8.08
CA GLY A 354 -15.41 -21.27 -8.74
C GLY A 354 -16.73 -20.90 -8.03
N ALA A 355 -16.73 -20.94 -6.70
CA ALA A 355 -17.91 -20.65 -5.89
C ALA A 355 -18.09 -19.13 -5.70
N ALA A 356 -19.16 -18.56 -6.24
CA ALA A 356 -19.42 -17.11 -6.22
C ALA A 356 -19.42 -16.53 -4.80
N PHE A 357 -20.08 -17.23 -3.85
CA PHE A 357 -20.11 -16.79 -2.45
C PHE A 357 -18.72 -16.80 -1.80
N ALA A 358 -17.94 -17.88 -1.97
CA ALA A 358 -16.61 -17.99 -1.41
C ALA A 358 -15.66 -16.96 -2.02
N ARG A 359 -15.73 -16.76 -3.34
CA ARG A 359 -14.95 -15.74 -4.04
C ARG A 359 -15.27 -14.35 -3.49
N ARG A 360 -16.54 -13.98 -3.29
CA ARG A 360 -16.92 -12.69 -2.73
C ARG A 360 -16.42 -12.55 -1.29
N ARG A 361 -16.77 -13.50 -0.40
CA ARG A 361 -16.51 -13.37 1.05
C ARG A 361 -15.05 -13.58 1.44
N ILE A 362 -14.37 -14.53 0.82
CA ILE A 362 -12.99 -14.87 1.19
C ILE A 362 -12.02 -14.03 0.39
N VAL A 363 -12.13 -14.03 -0.96
CA VAL A 363 -11.15 -13.33 -1.78
C VAL A 363 -11.36 -11.82 -1.67
N PHE A 364 -12.53 -11.30 -2.02
CA PHE A 364 -12.70 -9.84 -2.09
C PHE A 364 -12.89 -9.19 -0.72
N ASP A 365 -13.81 -9.68 0.12
CA ASP A 365 -14.10 -9.03 1.41
C ASP A 365 -12.94 -9.19 2.40
N SER A 366 -12.30 -10.38 2.45
CA SER A 366 -11.27 -10.66 3.47
C SER A 366 -9.85 -10.41 2.97
N ILE A 367 -9.48 -10.89 1.77
CA ILE A 367 -8.11 -10.76 1.26
C ILE A 367 -7.86 -9.34 0.73
N PHE A 368 -8.76 -8.83 -0.12
CA PHE A 368 -8.62 -7.51 -0.74
C PHE A 368 -9.28 -6.38 0.06
N GLY A 369 -10.10 -6.68 1.07
CA GLY A 369 -10.78 -5.68 1.89
C GLY A 369 -11.87 -4.89 1.13
N MET A 370 -12.38 -5.44 0.04
CA MET A 370 -13.40 -4.83 -0.82
C MET A 370 -14.80 -5.06 -0.22
N ARG A 371 -15.23 -4.14 0.63
CA ARG A 371 -16.60 -4.14 1.17
C ARG A 371 -17.33 -2.91 0.64
N GLU A 372 -18.60 -3.09 0.26
CA GLU A 372 -19.46 -1.94 -0.03
C GLU A 372 -19.42 -0.97 1.14
N ALA A 373 -19.35 0.34 0.83
CA ALA A 373 -19.47 1.36 1.87
C ALA A 373 -20.82 1.15 2.61
N ALA A 374 -20.78 1.18 3.92
CA ALA A 374 -22.02 1.20 4.72
C ALA A 374 -22.82 2.43 4.29
N SER A 375 -24.11 2.23 4.06
CA SER A 375 -25.09 3.27 3.69
C SER A 375 -25.23 4.29 4.81
#